data_caec9e74e755d5e5888a05063bf42369
#
_entry.id   caec9e74e755d5e5888a05063bf42369
#
_cell.length_a   1.000
_cell.length_b   1.000
_cell.length_c   1.000
_cell.angle_alpha   90.00
_cell.angle_beta   90.00
_cell.angle_gamma   90.00
#
_symmetry.space_group_name_H-M   'P 1'
#
loop_
_entity.id
_entity.type
_entity.pdbx_description
1 polymer ?
#
loop_
_entity_poly.entity_id
_entity_poly.type
_entity_poly.pdbx_seq_one_letter_code
_entity_poly.pdbx_strand_id
1 'polypeptide(L)'
;MRSSRKSLCAVAFALLLALQPLLAQFKPALPGYRYEFPRDYFNHPDYQTEWWYYTGNLQSTDGRKFGFELTFFREGVSRDPAKASTWDVRDLYVAHFAVSDLDGKKFLHSEHTNRSGPGIAGADASLQKVWNGNWSVIWKDGSEKLSAMADQFAINLTLGSQKPVVIHGQNGISKKSAGEGRASHYFSETRLRASGRLEIGSKQYDVAGLAWTDHEFFTQQLDANQEGWDWFSLQLDDNTELMLFNIRRKDGSVDPYSAGTFVDAMGNSRQLGMNDFQLEPIGSENWTSPETRATYPLRWNIRVPSLGIDLEATTQLPTQEVSDYSKIIPSYWEGAIILTTAKSVAVRGSGYLEMTGYDHKLNMP
;
A
#
# COMPACT_ATOMS: atom_id res chain seq x y z
N MET A 1 63.81 46.67 1.43
CA MET A 1 63.26 45.33 1.09
C MET A 1 62.20 44.90 2.13
N ARG A 2 60.98 45.25 1.89
CA ARG A 2 59.77 44.74 2.63
C ARG A 2 58.64 44.67 1.63
N SER A 3 58.31 43.52 1.17
CA SER A 3 57.15 43.34 0.34
C SER A 3 56.65 41.88 0.46
N SER A 4 55.36 41.77 0.45
CA SER A 4 54.55 40.56 0.14
C SER A 4 54.43 39.46 1.20
N ARG A 5 53.48 39.69 2.09
CA ARG A 5 52.78 38.61 2.83
C ARG A 5 51.30 38.96 3.10
N LYS A 6 50.56 39.43 2.10
CA LYS A 6 49.12 39.76 2.28
C LYS A 6 48.19 39.22 1.20
N SER A 7 48.58 38.21 0.43
CA SER A 7 47.71 37.71 -0.64
C SER A 7 47.35 36.24 -0.57
N LEU A 8 47.63 35.52 0.52
CA LEU A 8 47.29 34.09 0.61
C LEU A 8 46.03 33.76 1.48
N CYS A 9 45.49 34.74 2.20
CA CYS A 9 44.31 34.47 3.06
C CYS A 9 42.95 34.73 2.38
N ALA A 10 42.92 35.36 1.21
CA ALA A 10 41.64 35.66 0.54
C ALA A 10 41.09 34.53 -0.37
N VAL A 11 41.96 33.59 -0.77
CA VAL A 11 41.56 32.49 -1.66
C VAL A 11 40.98 31.28 -0.87
N ALA A 12 41.35 31.11 0.40
CA ALA A 12 40.84 30.04 1.23
C ALA A 12 39.40 30.26 1.73
N PHE A 13 38.91 31.53 1.72
CA PHE A 13 37.55 31.83 2.19
C PHE A 13 36.49 31.74 1.08
N ALA A 14 36.88 31.73 -0.18
CA ALA A 14 35.98 31.60 -1.33
C ALA A 14 35.62 30.12 -1.67
N LEU A 15 36.38 29.15 -1.15
CA LEU A 15 36.14 27.72 -1.38
C LEU A 15 35.22 27.08 -0.33
N LEU A 16 34.89 27.78 0.76
CA LEU A 16 33.99 27.30 1.83
C LEU A 16 32.54 27.71 1.62
N LEU A 17 32.19 28.47 0.59
CA LEU A 17 30.84 28.91 0.28
C LEU A 17 30.15 28.07 -0.83
N ALA A 18 30.79 27.03 -1.34
CA ALA A 18 30.25 26.19 -2.43
C ALA A 18 29.73 24.83 -1.95
N LEU A 19 29.70 24.56 -0.65
CA LEU A 19 28.91 23.46 -0.09
C LEU A 19 27.53 24.02 0.31
N GLN A 20 26.78 24.46 -0.68
CA GLN A 20 25.31 24.47 -0.48
C GLN A 20 24.91 23.02 -0.16
N PRO A 21 24.17 22.76 0.95
CA PRO A 21 23.60 21.45 1.12
C PRO A 21 22.79 21.18 -0.16
N LEU A 22 23.04 20.05 -0.83
CA LEU A 22 22.10 19.56 -1.82
C LEU A 22 20.75 19.54 -1.10
N LEU A 23 19.89 20.49 -1.43
CA LEU A 23 18.52 20.48 -0.94
C LEU A 23 17.98 19.09 -1.26
N ALA A 24 17.50 18.41 -0.25
CA ALA A 24 16.91 17.09 -0.44
C ALA A 24 15.90 17.23 -1.58
N GLN A 25 16.05 16.40 -2.60
CA GLN A 25 15.21 16.45 -3.79
C GLN A 25 13.73 16.24 -3.46
N PHE A 26 13.46 15.52 -2.39
CA PHE A 26 12.12 15.16 -1.91
C PHE A 26 11.94 15.54 -0.44
N LYS A 27 10.69 15.87 -0.07
CA LYS A 27 10.30 16.25 1.29
C LYS A 27 10.13 15.02 2.17
N PRO A 28 10.56 15.06 3.45
CA PRO A 28 10.19 14.05 4.43
C PRO A 28 8.70 14.18 4.84
N ALA A 29 8.07 13.08 5.23
CA ALA A 29 6.75 13.11 5.85
C ALA A 29 6.87 13.61 7.30
N LEU A 30 6.32 14.79 7.57
CA LEU A 30 6.41 15.48 8.87
C LEU A 30 5.02 15.72 9.47
N PRO A 31 4.91 15.82 10.81
CA PRO A 31 3.66 16.18 11.46
C PRO A 31 3.10 17.53 10.98
N GLY A 32 1.77 17.65 10.99
CA GLY A 32 1.08 18.91 10.69
C GLY A 32 0.64 19.04 9.24
N TYR A 33 0.76 18.00 8.44
CA TYR A 33 0.15 17.94 7.11
C TYR A 33 -1.38 18.07 7.23
N ARG A 34 -1.97 18.92 6.40
CA ARG A 34 -3.42 19.11 6.35
C ARG A 34 -3.96 18.47 5.09
N TYR A 35 -4.71 17.40 5.29
CA TYR A 35 -5.39 16.72 4.20
C TYR A 35 -6.53 17.55 3.65
N GLU A 36 -6.64 17.63 2.35
CA GLU A 36 -7.69 18.34 1.62
C GLU A 36 -8.23 17.47 0.48
N PHE A 37 -9.43 16.96 0.64
CA PHE A 37 -10.09 16.17 -0.38
C PHE A 37 -10.95 17.06 -1.28
N PRO A 38 -10.95 16.83 -2.62
CA PRO A 38 -10.41 15.65 -3.32
C PRO A 38 -8.93 15.76 -3.75
N ARG A 39 -8.20 16.85 -3.45
CA ARG A 39 -6.81 17.05 -3.88
C ARG A 39 -5.92 15.86 -3.51
N ASP A 40 -6.01 15.37 -2.28
CA ASP A 40 -5.10 14.36 -1.75
C ASP A 40 -5.44 12.93 -2.17
N TYR A 41 -6.44 12.75 -3.04
CA TYR A 41 -6.60 11.49 -3.79
C TYR A 41 -5.61 11.35 -4.95
N PHE A 42 -4.85 12.38 -5.29
CA PHE A 42 -3.96 12.41 -6.44
C PHE A 42 -2.51 12.57 -6.03
N ASN A 43 -1.62 12.78 -6.99
CA ASN A 43 -0.18 12.73 -6.78
C ASN A 43 0.38 13.81 -5.84
N HIS A 44 1.39 13.42 -5.07
CA HIS A 44 2.19 14.26 -4.18
C HIS A 44 3.65 14.30 -4.67
N PRO A 45 3.98 14.99 -5.76
CA PRO A 45 5.29 14.91 -6.41
C PRO A 45 6.45 15.44 -5.56
N ASP A 46 6.16 16.11 -4.46
CA ASP A 46 7.16 16.56 -3.48
C ASP A 46 7.74 15.40 -2.65
N TYR A 47 7.07 14.26 -2.62
CA TYR A 47 7.52 13.06 -1.93
C TYR A 47 8.08 12.06 -2.93
N GLN A 48 9.01 11.20 -2.49
CA GLN A 48 9.70 10.27 -3.37
C GLN A 48 8.80 9.11 -3.78
N THR A 49 8.18 8.46 -2.82
CA THR A 49 7.37 7.26 -3.03
C THR A 49 5.91 7.55 -2.71
N GLU A 50 5.01 6.96 -3.48
CA GLU A 50 3.57 7.08 -3.31
C GLU A 50 2.87 5.87 -3.88
N TRP A 51 1.79 5.40 -3.23
CA TRP A 51 0.95 4.36 -3.79
C TRP A 51 -0.54 4.56 -3.55
N TRP A 52 -1.32 4.03 -4.46
CA TRP A 52 -2.77 3.87 -4.44
C TRP A 52 -3.05 2.38 -4.48
N TYR A 53 -3.46 1.82 -3.39
CA TYR A 53 -3.67 0.39 -3.19
C TYR A 53 -5.15 0.09 -3.02
N TYR A 54 -5.67 -0.82 -3.83
CA TYR A 54 -7.07 -1.26 -3.81
C TYR A 54 -7.12 -2.76 -3.67
N THR A 55 -7.86 -3.24 -2.68
CA THR A 55 -8.14 -4.66 -2.50
C THR A 55 -9.61 -4.88 -2.19
N GLY A 56 -10.09 -6.11 -2.37
CA GLY A 56 -11.46 -6.42 -2.00
C GLY A 56 -11.84 -7.87 -2.17
N ASN A 57 -12.92 -8.22 -1.49
CA ASN A 57 -13.57 -9.50 -1.55
C ASN A 57 -14.90 -9.37 -2.31
N LEU A 58 -15.04 -10.13 -3.39
CA LEU A 58 -16.17 -10.08 -4.31
C LEU A 58 -16.86 -11.42 -4.39
N GLN A 59 -18.16 -11.38 -4.66
CA GLN A 59 -18.97 -12.57 -4.94
C GLN A 59 -19.81 -12.34 -6.20
N SER A 60 -19.83 -13.33 -7.07
CA SER A 60 -20.71 -13.32 -8.23
C SER A 60 -22.13 -13.69 -7.88
N THR A 61 -23.06 -13.44 -8.79
CA THR A 61 -24.50 -13.76 -8.61
C THR A 61 -24.77 -15.25 -8.42
N ASP A 62 -23.89 -16.13 -8.93
CA ASP A 62 -23.95 -17.58 -8.72
C ASP A 62 -23.21 -18.06 -7.45
N GLY A 63 -22.71 -17.12 -6.63
CA GLY A 63 -22.09 -17.39 -5.34
C GLY A 63 -20.59 -17.64 -5.35
N ARG A 64 -19.92 -17.59 -6.52
CA ARG A 64 -18.48 -17.79 -6.65
C ARG A 64 -17.70 -16.63 -6.02
N LYS A 65 -16.64 -16.93 -5.29
CA LYS A 65 -15.86 -15.96 -4.50
C LYS A 65 -14.55 -15.60 -5.18
N PHE A 66 -14.23 -14.31 -5.12
CA PHE A 66 -13.01 -13.75 -5.68
C PHE A 66 -12.39 -12.76 -4.71
N GLY A 67 -11.05 -12.66 -4.78
CA GLY A 67 -10.30 -11.51 -4.28
C GLY A 67 -9.75 -10.70 -5.44
N PHE A 68 -9.47 -9.42 -5.25
CA PHE A 68 -8.73 -8.62 -6.20
C PHE A 68 -7.77 -7.67 -5.50
N GLU A 69 -6.69 -7.35 -6.18
CA GLU A 69 -5.78 -6.26 -5.90
C GLU A 69 -5.58 -5.43 -7.17
N LEU A 70 -5.54 -4.12 -7.03
CA LEU A 70 -5.08 -3.19 -8.05
C LEU A 70 -4.30 -2.07 -7.36
N THR A 71 -2.99 -2.08 -7.54
CA THR A 71 -2.09 -1.12 -6.90
C THR A 71 -1.32 -0.32 -7.94
N PHE A 72 -1.20 0.99 -7.72
CA PHE A 72 -0.34 1.87 -8.49
C PHE A 72 0.73 2.42 -7.56
N PHE A 73 2.00 2.24 -7.94
CA PHE A 73 3.15 2.80 -7.25
C PHE A 73 3.76 3.91 -8.11
N ARG A 74 4.16 5.00 -7.49
CA ARG A 74 4.95 6.06 -8.10
C ARG A 74 6.27 6.19 -7.35
N GLU A 75 7.35 6.15 -8.10
CA GLU A 75 8.69 6.43 -7.61
C GLU A 75 9.26 7.67 -8.27
N GLY A 76 9.54 8.69 -7.49
CA GLY A 76 10.14 9.93 -7.94
C GLY A 76 11.61 9.76 -8.29
N VAL A 77 11.98 9.98 -9.54
CA VAL A 77 13.34 9.83 -10.05
C VAL A 77 14.10 11.15 -10.01
N SER A 78 13.46 12.24 -10.44
CA SER A 78 14.11 13.55 -10.50
C SER A 78 13.13 14.70 -10.31
N ARG A 79 13.56 15.71 -9.56
CA ARG A 79 12.89 17.02 -9.43
C ARG A 79 13.76 18.15 -9.93
N ASP A 80 14.81 17.85 -10.67
CA ASP A 80 15.70 18.83 -11.31
C ASP A 80 14.90 19.70 -12.30
N PRO A 81 14.81 21.02 -12.11
CA PRO A 81 14.13 21.91 -13.04
C PRO A 81 14.71 21.90 -14.47
N ALA A 82 15.99 21.57 -14.63
CA ALA A 82 16.61 21.43 -15.93
C ALA A 82 16.13 20.20 -16.73
N LYS A 83 15.51 19.23 -16.03
CA LYS A 83 14.90 18.03 -16.60
C LYS A 83 13.37 18.15 -16.56
N ALA A 84 12.81 19.14 -17.23
CA ALA A 84 11.39 19.46 -17.23
C ALA A 84 10.67 19.11 -18.56
N SER A 85 11.38 18.51 -19.52
CA SER A 85 10.77 18.03 -20.76
C SER A 85 9.79 16.85 -20.48
N THR A 86 8.74 16.74 -21.27
CA THR A 86 7.84 15.59 -21.23
C THR A 86 8.52 14.26 -21.58
N TRP A 87 9.74 14.32 -22.11
CA TRP A 87 10.57 13.15 -22.42
C TRP A 87 11.53 12.76 -21.28
N ASP A 88 11.71 13.63 -20.29
CA ASP A 88 12.53 13.32 -19.12
C ASP A 88 11.80 12.36 -18.21
N VAL A 89 12.55 11.41 -17.60
CA VAL A 89 12.00 10.50 -16.61
C VAL A 89 11.97 11.23 -15.26
N ARG A 90 10.81 11.75 -14.89
CA ARG A 90 10.59 12.40 -13.60
C ARG A 90 10.07 11.44 -12.56
N ASP A 91 9.17 10.55 -12.97
CA ASP A 91 8.58 9.51 -12.16
C ASP A 91 8.51 8.20 -12.93
N LEU A 92 8.70 7.10 -12.23
CA LEU A 92 8.35 5.76 -12.67
C LEU A 92 7.03 5.36 -12.01
N TYR A 93 6.20 4.67 -12.77
CA TYR A 93 4.96 4.07 -12.29
C TYR A 93 5.03 2.57 -12.50
N VAL A 94 4.85 1.83 -11.41
CA VAL A 94 4.59 0.38 -11.46
C VAL A 94 3.14 0.19 -11.07
N ALA A 95 2.46 -0.75 -11.67
CA ALA A 95 1.13 -1.15 -11.24
C ALA A 95 1.02 -2.66 -11.22
N HIS A 96 0.43 -3.18 -10.14
CA HIS A 96 0.11 -4.59 -9.98
C HIS A 96 -1.40 -4.78 -10.09
N PHE A 97 -1.81 -5.84 -10.75
CA PHE A 97 -3.19 -6.25 -10.83
C PHE A 97 -3.28 -7.75 -10.60
N ALA A 98 -4.00 -8.16 -9.58
CA ALA A 98 -4.21 -9.55 -9.25
C ALA A 98 -5.70 -9.89 -9.06
N VAL A 99 -6.05 -11.12 -9.39
CA VAL A 99 -7.34 -11.73 -9.14
C VAL A 99 -7.14 -13.11 -8.52
N SER A 100 -7.74 -13.32 -7.36
CA SER A 100 -7.83 -14.59 -6.67
C SER A 100 -9.17 -15.23 -6.96
N ASP A 101 -9.24 -16.23 -7.80
CA ASP A 101 -10.41 -17.08 -8.00
C ASP A 101 -10.41 -18.15 -6.89
N LEU A 102 -11.05 -17.86 -5.76
CA LEU A 102 -10.97 -18.66 -4.55
C LEU A 102 -11.60 -20.05 -4.74
N ASP A 103 -12.72 -20.14 -5.42
CA ASP A 103 -13.39 -21.41 -5.70
C ASP A 103 -12.72 -22.19 -6.84
N GLY A 104 -12.17 -21.48 -7.84
CA GLY A 104 -11.41 -22.08 -8.93
C GLY A 104 -9.95 -22.41 -8.58
N LYS A 105 -9.48 -22.04 -7.36
CA LYS A 105 -8.11 -22.24 -6.87
C LYS A 105 -7.05 -21.70 -7.82
N LYS A 106 -7.28 -20.50 -8.36
CA LYS A 106 -6.36 -19.83 -9.27
C LYS A 106 -6.01 -18.44 -8.79
N PHE A 107 -4.74 -18.12 -8.84
CA PHE A 107 -4.21 -16.78 -8.68
C PHE A 107 -3.69 -16.29 -10.02
N LEU A 108 -4.14 -15.13 -10.44
CA LEU A 108 -3.76 -14.49 -11.69
C LEU A 108 -3.21 -13.12 -11.35
N HIS A 109 -2.02 -12.78 -11.80
CA HIS A 109 -1.45 -11.45 -11.62
C HIS A 109 -0.74 -10.95 -12.88
N SER A 110 -0.58 -9.65 -12.98
CA SER A 110 0.10 -8.96 -14.07
C SER A 110 0.68 -7.65 -13.56
N GLU A 111 1.71 -7.15 -14.23
CA GLU A 111 2.42 -5.92 -13.91
C GLU A 111 2.47 -4.99 -15.13
N HIS A 112 2.38 -3.68 -14.87
CA HIS A 112 2.73 -2.64 -15.81
C HIS A 112 3.81 -1.74 -15.22
N THR A 113 4.91 -1.56 -15.95
CA THR A 113 5.97 -0.61 -15.60
C THR A 113 6.09 0.43 -16.70
N ASN A 114 5.85 1.70 -16.36
CA ASN A 114 5.92 2.82 -17.28
C ASN A 114 6.50 4.07 -16.60
N ARG A 115 6.91 5.04 -17.41
CA ARG A 115 7.29 6.38 -16.94
C ARG A 115 6.12 7.36 -17.06
N SER A 116 6.24 8.50 -16.37
CA SER A 116 5.29 9.61 -16.34
C SER A 116 5.20 10.32 -17.67
N GLY A 117 5.08 10.08 -18.71
CA GLY A 117 4.95 10.87 -19.95
C GLY A 117 5.27 10.10 -21.21
N PRO A 118 4.78 10.56 -22.33
CA PRO A 118 3.69 11.50 -22.56
C PRO A 118 2.31 10.84 -22.44
N GLY A 119 1.71 10.88 -21.24
CA GLY A 119 0.36 10.37 -20.99
C GLY A 119 0.24 8.84 -20.82
N ILE A 120 1.38 8.11 -20.69
CA ILE A 120 1.38 6.65 -20.56
C ILE A 120 1.00 6.24 -19.13
N ALA A 121 1.52 6.94 -18.12
CA ALA A 121 1.19 6.73 -16.73
C ALA A 121 1.15 8.06 -15.99
N GLY A 122 0.40 8.13 -14.88
CA GLY A 122 0.29 9.34 -14.10
C GLY A 122 -0.79 9.29 -13.02
N ALA A 123 -0.82 10.37 -12.23
CA ALA A 123 -1.91 10.70 -11.33
C ALA A 123 -2.17 12.21 -11.43
N ASP A 124 -3.39 12.62 -11.74
CA ASP A 124 -3.73 14.00 -12.08
C ASP A 124 -5.09 14.42 -11.52
N ALA A 125 -5.06 15.44 -10.67
CA ALA A 125 -6.26 15.97 -10.03
C ALA A 125 -7.23 16.64 -11.04
N SER A 126 -6.72 17.25 -12.11
CA SER A 126 -7.58 17.89 -13.12
C SER A 126 -8.32 16.85 -13.97
N LEU A 127 -7.73 15.69 -14.17
CA LEU A 127 -8.35 14.54 -14.85
C LEU A 127 -9.13 13.66 -13.89
N GLN A 128 -8.98 13.87 -12.58
CA GLN A 128 -9.51 13.02 -11.52
C GLN A 128 -9.16 11.55 -11.75
N LYS A 129 -7.88 11.28 -12.05
CA LYS A 129 -7.44 9.97 -12.54
C LYS A 129 -6.05 9.59 -12.03
N VAL A 130 -5.88 8.30 -11.72
CA VAL A 130 -4.60 7.60 -11.61
C VAL A 130 -4.58 6.49 -12.65
N TRP A 131 -3.45 6.32 -13.38
CA TRP A 131 -3.39 5.32 -14.46
C TRP A 131 -1.97 4.83 -14.74
N ASN A 132 -1.90 3.63 -15.31
CA ASN A 132 -0.70 3.06 -15.88
C ASN A 132 -1.08 2.19 -17.10
N GLY A 133 -0.78 2.66 -18.30
CA GLY A 133 -1.28 2.04 -19.54
C GLY A 133 -2.80 2.09 -19.62
N ASN A 134 -3.42 0.92 -19.76
CA ASN A 134 -4.87 0.75 -19.82
C ASN A 134 -5.53 0.48 -18.43
N TRP A 135 -4.75 0.46 -17.35
CA TRP A 135 -5.29 0.34 -15.99
C TRP A 135 -5.50 1.72 -15.39
N SER A 136 -6.60 1.90 -14.69
CA SER A 136 -6.91 3.21 -14.10
C SER A 136 -7.92 3.15 -12.97
N VAL A 137 -7.84 4.18 -12.12
CA VAL A 137 -8.90 4.60 -11.22
C VAL A 137 -9.33 6.00 -11.62
N ILE A 138 -10.64 6.24 -11.74
CA ILE A 138 -11.23 7.53 -12.09
C ILE A 138 -12.27 7.89 -11.04
N TRP A 139 -12.09 9.04 -10.40
CA TRP A 139 -13.09 9.61 -9.47
C TRP A 139 -14.15 10.35 -10.26
N LYS A 140 -15.38 9.91 -10.16
CA LYS A 140 -16.51 10.51 -10.89
C LYS A 140 -17.81 10.33 -10.14
N ASP A 141 -18.58 11.41 -10.04
CA ASP A 141 -19.94 11.41 -9.46
C ASP A 141 -19.99 10.79 -8.03
N GLY A 142 -18.97 11.08 -7.20
CA GLY A 142 -18.85 10.56 -5.83
C GLY A 142 -18.52 9.08 -5.73
N SER A 143 -18.04 8.47 -6.80
CA SER A 143 -17.59 7.08 -6.86
C SER A 143 -16.24 6.95 -7.55
N GLU A 144 -15.56 5.84 -7.30
CA GLU A 144 -14.32 5.48 -7.97
C GLU A 144 -14.59 4.36 -8.98
N LYS A 145 -14.10 4.55 -10.20
CA LYS A 145 -14.21 3.54 -11.26
C LYS A 145 -12.85 2.92 -11.50
N LEU A 146 -12.73 1.66 -11.11
CA LEU A 146 -11.53 0.85 -11.34
C LEU A 146 -11.67 0.09 -12.65
N SER A 147 -10.64 0.15 -13.48
CA SER A 147 -10.55 -0.63 -14.71
C SER A 147 -9.13 -1.15 -14.88
N ALA A 148 -9.01 -2.48 -14.99
CA ALA A 148 -7.73 -3.14 -15.31
C ALA A 148 -8.00 -4.34 -16.20
N MET A 149 -7.17 -4.50 -17.23
CA MET A 149 -7.25 -5.61 -18.19
C MET A 149 -5.84 -6.15 -18.45
N ALA A 150 -5.68 -7.43 -18.19
CA ALA A 150 -4.52 -8.25 -18.56
C ALA A 150 -4.93 -9.30 -19.60
N ASP A 151 -3.99 -10.12 -20.05
CA ASP A 151 -4.24 -11.07 -21.15
C ASP A 151 -5.38 -12.06 -20.90
N GLN A 152 -5.56 -12.49 -19.65
CA GLN A 152 -6.50 -13.55 -19.29
C GLN A 152 -7.57 -13.13 -18.27
N PHE A 153 -7.51 -11.92 -17.75
CA PHE A 153 -8.44 -11.46 -16.72
C PHE A 153 -8.59 -9.95 -16.75
N ALA A 154 -9.76 -9.49 -16.32
CA ALA A 154 -10.06 -8.07 -16.25
C ALA A 154 -11.04 -7.75 -15.12
N ILE A 155 -10.99 -6.51 -14.62
CA ILE A 155 -12.02 -5.95 -13.76
C ILE A 155 -12.51 -4.60 -14.31
N ASN A 156 -13.80 -4.36 -14.11
CA ASN A 156 -14.44 -3.05 -14.25
C ASN A 156 -15.38 -2.90 -13.06
N LEU A 157 -14.95 -2.16 -12.05
CA LEU A 157 -15.68 -2.00 -10.79
C LEU A 157 -16.05 -0.54 -10.57
N THR A 158 -17.18 -0.32 -9.94
CA THR A 158 -17.56 0.96 -9.34
C THR A 158 -17.54 0.78 -7.83
N LEU A 159 -16.78 1.64 -7.15
CA LEU A 159 -16.65 1.67 -5.71
C LEU A 159 -17.34 2.90 -5.14
N GLY A 160 -18.11 2.72 -4.08
CA GLY A 160 -18.78 3.81 -3.36
C GLY A 160 -18.48 3.76 -1.88
N SER A 161 -17.91 4.85 -1.36
CA SER A 161 -17.55 4.92 0.05
C SER A 161 -18.78 4.84 0.95
N GLN A 162 -18.65 4.05 2.02
CA GLN A 162 -19.70 3.84 3.02
C GLN A 162 -19.39 4.58 4.33
N LYS A 163 -18.16 5.07 4.48
CA LYS A 163 -17.65 5.74 5.68
C LYS A 163 -16.75 6.92 5.31
N PRO A 164 -16.51 7.88 6.22
CA PRO A 164 -15.53 8.93 6.02
C PRO A 164 -14.12 8.37 5.81
N VAL A 165 -13.27 9.14 5.12
CA VAL A 165 -11.83 8.88 5.02
C VAL A 165 -11.22 8.80 6.42
N VAL A 166 -10.36 7.80 6.63
CA VAL A 166 -9.63 7.56 7.87
C VAL A 166 -8.17 7.97 7.69
N ILE A 167 -7.71 8.92 8.49
CA ILE A 167 -6.31 9.34 8.53
C ILE A 167 -5.59 8.53 9.60
N HIS A 168 -4.54 7.81 9.22
CA HIS A 168 -3.78 6.94 10.11
C HIS A 168 -2.65 7.66 10.84
N GLY A 169 -2.27 7.11 12.00
CA GLY A 169 -1.19 7.59 12.81
C GLY A 169 -1.54 8.82 13.65
N GLN A 170 -0.54 9.55 14.10
CA GLN A 170 -0.71 10.71 14.98
C GLN A 170 -0.27 11.99 14.28
N ASN A 171 -1.02 13.08 14.46
CA ASN A 171 -0.71 14.38 13.85
C ASN A 171 -0.56 14.34 12.32
N GLY A 172 -1.34 13.47 11.64
CA GLY A 172 -1.35 13.34 10.18
C GLY A 172 -0.21 12.51 9.57
N ILE A 173 0.54 11.77 10.40
CA ILE A 173 1.59 10.86 9.93
C ILE A 173 1.50 9.48 10.60
N SER A 174 1.80 8.44 9.83
CA SER A 174 2.02 7.06 10.30
C SER A 174 3.53 6.81 10.40
N LYS A 175 4.05 6.83 11.62
CA LYS A 175 5.47 6.66 11.87
C LYS A 175 5.86 5.19 11.71
N LYS A 176 6.96 4.90 10.99
CA LYS A 176 7.39 3.54 10.67
C LYS A 176 8.72 3.15 11.32
N SER A 177 9.58 4.13 11.69
CA SER A 177 10.83 3.88 12.42
C SER A 177 11.30 5.09 13.21
N ALA A 178 12.40 4.96 13.93
CA ALA A 178 13.04 6.05 14.66
C ALA A 178 13.62 7.10 13.70
N GLY A 179 13.60 8.35 14.12
CA GLY A 179 14.11 9.49 13.35
C GLY A 179 13.02 10.36 12.77
N GLU A 180 13.41 11.54 12.35
CA GLU A 180 12.54 12.51 11.70
C GLU A 180 12.27 12.11 10.26
N GLY A 181 11.03 12.24 9.79
CA GLY A 181 10.65 11.95 8.41
C GLY A 181 10.57 10.46 8.04
N ARG A 182 10.84 9.53 8.98
CA ARG A 182 10.64 8.09 8.78
C ARG A 182 9.19 7.71 9.09
N ALA A 183 8.33 8.16 8.20
CA ALA A 183 6.88 8.07 8.31
C ALA A 183 6.25 8.19 6.93
N SER A 184 4.97 7.93 6.84
CA SER A 184 4.14 8.26 5.69
C SER A 184 2.99 9.17 6.08
N HIS A 185 2.54 9.98 5.15
CA HIS A 185 1.18 10.48 5.11
C HIS A 185 0.32 9.33 4.61
N TYR A 186 -0.67 8.93 5.40
CA TYR A 186 -1.41 7.71 5.16
C TYR A 186 -2.90 7.89 5.49
N PHE A 187 -3.75 7.59 4.51
CA PHE A 187 -5.18 7.53 4.72
C PHE A 187 -5.82 6.35 3.97
N SER A 188 -7.03 5.97 4.41
CA SER A 188 -7.80 4.88 3.83
C SER A 188 -9.27 5.24 3.68
N GLU A 189 -9.94 4.63 2.71
CA GLU A 189 -11.38 4.41 2.74
C GLU A 189 -11.62 2.93 3.06
N THR A 190 -12.01 2.70 4.29
CA THR A 190 -11.95 1.37 4.92
C THR A 190 -13.12 0.45 4.55
N ARG A 191 -14.18 1.02 3.94
CA ARG A 191 -15.35 0.26 3.50
C ARG A 191 -15.95 0.88 2.25
N LEU A 192 -15.60 0.31 1.11
CA LEU A 192 -16.12 0.68 -0.19
C LEU A 192 -17.08 -0.42 -0.67
N ARG A 193 -18.32 -0.06 -1.02
CA ARG A 193 -19.20 -0.99 -1.73
C ARG A 193 -18.72 -1.13 -3.16
N ALA A 194 -18.35 -2.34 -3.55
CA ALA A 194 -17.90 -2.66 -4.89
C ALA A 194 -19.01 -3.36 -5.68
N SER A 195 -19.17 -3.00 -6.94
CA SER A 195 -20.01 -3.71 -7.89
C SER A 195 -19.50 -3.52 -9.31
N GLY A 196 -19.72 -4.50 -10.17
CA GLY A 196 -19.32 -4.43 -11.57
C GLY A 196 -19.07 -5.79 -12.19
N ARG A 197 -18.05 -5.87 -13.02
CA ARG A 197 -17.74 -7.08 -13.80
C ARG A 197 -16.31 -7.54 -13.58
N LEU A 198 -16.15 -8.85 -13.46
CA LEU A 198 -14.87 -9.56 -13.45
C LEU A 198 -14.86 -10.57 -14.61
N GLU A 199 -13.74 -10.67 -15.31
CA GLU A 199 -13.55 -11.59 -16.43
C GLU A 199 -12.35 -12.49 -16.17
N ILE A 200 -12.49 -13.79 -16.42
CA ILE A 200 -11.39 -14.79 -16.38
C ILE A 200 -11.51 -15.68 -17.60
N GLY A 201 -10.52 -15.60 -18.50
CA GLY A 201 -10.58 -16.24 -19.81
C GLY A 201 -11.79 -15.75 -20.60
N SER A 202 -12.64 -16.65 -21.04
CA SER A 202 -13.88 -16.33 -21.76
C SER A 202 -15.11 -16.15 -20.86
N LYS A 203 -14.97 -16.29 -19.53
CA LYS A 203 -16.07 -16.20 -18.60
C LYS A 203 -16.17 -14.80 -18.01
N GLN A 204 -17.38 -14.28 -17.94
CA GLN A 204 -17.71 -13.00 -17.30
C GLN A 204 -18.59 -13.26 -16.08
N TYR A 205 -18.34 -12.49 -15.02
CA TYR A 205 -19.06 -12.57 -13.75
C TYR A 205 -19.54 -11.17 -13.37
N ASP A 206 -20.83 -11.00 -13.18
CA ASP A 206 -21.33 -9.81 -12.47
C ASP A 206 -21.08 -10.01 -10.98
N VAL A 207 -20.34 -9.10 -10.38
CA VAL A 207 -19.82 -9.24 -9.01
C VAL A 207 -20.22 -8.06 -8.14
N ALA A 208 -20.38 -8.36 -6.84
CA ALA A 208 -20.52 -7.34 -5.80
C ALA A 208 -19.76 -7.77 -4.55
N GLY A 209 -19.45 -6.80 -3.68
CA GLY A 209 -18.72 -7.07 -2.45
C GLY A 209 -18.26 -5.82 -1.73
N LEU A 210 -17.21 -5.98 -0.94
CA LEU A 210 -16.55 -4.90 -0.24
C LEU A 210 -15.11 -4.75 -0.72
N ALA A 211 -14.68 -3.50 -0.83
CA ALA A 211 -13.30 -3.13 -1.13
C ALA A 211 -12.74 -2.20 -0.06
N TRP A 212 -11.44 -2.04 -0.09
CA TRP A 212 -10.62 -1.17 0.73
C TRP A 212 -9.67 -0.40 -0.16
N THR A 213 -9.33 0.83 0.18
CA THR A 213 -8.23 1.54 -0.46
C THR A 213 -7.33 2.19 0.56
N ASP A 214 -6.03 2.12 0.30
CA ASP A 214 -4.98 2.85 0.99
C ASP A 214 -4.29 3.82 0.04
N HIS A 215 -3.95 4.98 0.57
CA HIS A 215 -3.08 5.92 -0.10
C HIS A 215 -1.99 6.37 0.87
N GLU A 216 -0.75 6.13 0.48
CA GLU A 216 0.41 6.59 1.25
C GLU A 216 1.38 7.37 0.36
N PHE A 217 1.98 8.43 0.92
CA PHE A 217 3.08 9.17 0.27
C PHE A 217 4.14 9.58 1.29
N PHE A 218 5.40 9.38 0.92
CA PHE A 218 6.55 9.55 1.82
C PHE A 218 7.87 9.63 1.04
N THR A 219 8.98 9.82 1.77
CA THR A 219 10.34 9.78 1.22
C THR A 219 11.19 8.73 1.91
N GLN A 220 10.95 8.46 3.19
CA GLN A 220 11.64 7.42 3.95
C GLN A 220 10.67 6.76 4.92
N GLN A 221 10.74 5.45 5.07
CA GLN A 221 9.93 4.69 6.03
C GLN A 221 10.79 3.79 6.90
N LEU A 222 11.30 2.69 6.36
CA LEU A 222 11.97 1.64 7.10
C LEU A 222 13.44 1.98 7.39
N ASP A 223 13.95 1.44 8.49
CA ASP A 223 15.38 1.50 8.82
C ASP A 223 16.13 0.22 8.44
N ALA A 224 17.45 0.24 8.68
CA ALA A 224 18.32 -0.88 8.31
C ALA A 224 18.04 -2.19 9.07
N ASN A 225 17.36 -2.13 10.22
CA ASN A 225 17.06 -3.31 11.08
C ASN A 225 15.69 -3.90 10.83
N GLN A 226 14.86 -3.27 10.02
CA GLN A 226 13.53 -3.73 9.65
C GLN A 226 13.61 -4.53 8.34
N GLU A 227 12.87 -5.64 8.24
CA GLU A 227 12.88 -6.55 7.10
C GLU A 227 11.70 -6.29 6.14
N GLY A 228 10.52 -6.00 6.69
CA GLY A 228 9.27 -5.82 6.00
C GLY A 228 8.12 -5.77 6.98
N TRP A 229 6.91 -5.94 6.50
CA TRP A 229 5.69 -5.92 7.33
C TRP A 229 4.71 -7.04 7.01
N ASP A 230 3.80 -7.27 7.93
CA ASP A 230 2.58 -8.04 7.78
C ASP A 230 1.43 -7.06 8.02
N TRP A 231 0.67 -6.73 6.96
CA TRP A 231 -0.39 -5.75 6.98
C TRP A 231 -1.75 -6.39 6.74
N PHE A 232 -2.76 -5.92 7.47
CA PHE A 232 -4.11 -6.44 7.44
C PHE A 232 -5.12 -5.32 7.27
N SER A 233 -6.03 -5.44 6.31
CA SER A 233 -7.32 -4.75 6.27
C SER A 233 -8.42 -5.73 6.61
N LEU A 234 -9.19 -5.43 7.65
CA LEU A 234 -10.25 -6.31 8.13
C LEU A 234 -11.58 -5.56 8.13
N GLN A 235 -12.59 -6.16 7.52
CA GLN A 235 -13.96 -5.64 7.47
C GLN A 235 -14.89 -6.63 8.18
N LEU A 236 -15.35 -6.26 9.38
CA LEU A 236 -16.17 -7.15 10.22
C LEU A 236 -17.65 -7.06 9.85
N ASP A 237 -18.40 -8.11 10.18
CA ASP A 237 -19.84 -8.22 9.90
C ASP A 237 -20.70 -7.23 10.70
N ASP A 238 -20.17 -6.71 11.82
CA ASP A 238 -20.81 -5.69 12.65
C ASP A 238 -20.59 -4.25 12.14
N ASN A 239 -20.08 -4.11 10.90
CA ASN A 239 -19.76 -2.82 10.29
C ASN A 239 -18.62 -2.07 10.97
N THR A 240 -17.68 -2.77 11.61
CA THR A 240 -16.42 -2.21 12.11
C THR A 240 -15.25 -2.64 11.24
N GLU A 241 -14.14 -1.90 11.26
CA GLU A 241 -12.93 -2.23 10.53
C GLU A 241 -11.69 -2.12 11.40
N LEU A 242 -10.66 -2.87 10.99
CA LEU A 242 -9.32 -2.80 11.54
C LEU A 242 -8.29 -2.72 10.41
N MET A 243 -7.43 -1.74 10.45
CA MET A 243 -6.13 -1.77 9.78
C MET A 243 -5.08 -2.06 10.83
N LEU A 244 -4.28 -3.09 10.64
CA LEU A 244 -3.21 -3.49 11.57
C LEU A 244 -1.96 -3.83 10.77
N PHE A 245 -0.78 -3.45 11.29
CA PHE A 245 0.47 -3.93 10.72
C PHE A 245 1.53 -4.20 11.79
N ASN A 246 2.26 -5.30 11.61
CA ASN A 246 3.52 -5.59 12.29
C ASN A 246 4.67 -5.27 11.36
N ILE A 247 5.62 -4.45 11.80
CA ILE A 247 6.92 -4.30 11.15
C ILE A 247 7.84 -5.35 11.77
N ARG A 248 8.43 -6.22 10.95
CA ARG A 248 9.34 -7.28 11.40
C ARG A 248 10.78 -6.79 11.38
N ARG A 249 11.52 -7.13 12.46
CA ARG A 249 12.95 -6.86 12.59
C ARG A 249 13.79 -8.07 12.19
N LYS A 250 15.05 -7.84 11.88
CA LYS A 250 16.06 -8.86 11.54
C LYS A 250 16.24 -9.95 12.60
N ASP A 251 16.04 -9.61 13.86
CA ASP A 251 16.12 -10.55 14.98
C ASP A 251 14.83 -11.33 15.22
N GLY A 252 13.83 -11.16 14.35
CA GLY A 252 12.52 -11.80 14.46
C GLY A 252 11.55 -11.09 15.41
N SER A 253 11.96 -10.03 16.08
CA SER A 253 11.07 -9.25 16.94
C SER A 253 10.15 -8.32 16.15
N VAL A 254 9.03 -7.94 16.78
CA VAL A 254 8.12 -6.92 16.25
C VAL A 254 8.66 -5.53 16.61
N ASP A 255 8.68 -4.63 15.65
CA ASP A 255 9.16 -3.26 15.82
C ASP A 255 8.17 -2.42 16.63
N PRO A 256 8.63 -1.56 17.56
CA PRO A 256 7.76 -0.67 18.35
C PRO A 256 6.91 0.31 17.54
N TYR A 257 7.24 0.54 16.28
CA TYR A 257 6.46 1.37 15.35
C TYR A 257 5.35 0.60 14.62
N SER A 258 5.14 -0.68 14.93
CA SER A 258 3.94 -1.43 14.55
C SER A 258 2.71 -0.75 15.13
N ALA A 259 1.66 -0.63 14.33
CA ALA A 259 0.50 0.17 14.69
C ALA A 259 -0.77 -0.33 13.97
N GLY A 260 -1.88 0.29 14.30
CA GLY A 260 -3.15 0.03 13.65
C GLY A 260 -4.17 1.13 13.87
N THR A 261 -5.33 0.93 13.29
CA THR A 261 -6.49 1.81 13.46
C THR A 261 -7.74 0.96 13.53
N PHE A 262 -8.54 1.15 14.55
CA PHE A 262 -9.90 0.65 14.63
C PHE A 262 -10.87 1.71 14.14
N VAL A 263 -11.87 1.30 13.35
CA VAL A 263 -12.95 2.16 12.86
C VAL A 263 -14.28 1.58 13.34
N ASP A 264 -15.04 2.37 14.07
CA ASP A 264 -16.35 1.95 14.58
C ASP A 264 -17.42 1.93 13.48
N ALA A 265 -18.60 1.41 13.80
CA ALA A 265 -19.71 1.30 12.86
C ALA A 265 -20.19 2.67 12.30
N MET A 266 -19.86 3.77 12.97
CA MET A 266 -20.21 5.13 12.57
C MET A 266 -19.09 5.82 11.77
N GLY A 267 -17.92 5.19 11.64
CA GLY A 267 -16.75 5.73 10.94
C GLY A 267 -15.78 6.54 11.84
N ASN A 268 -15.95 6.52 13.15
CA ASN A 268 -14.98 7.15 14.05
C ASN A 268 -13.75 6.26 14.20
N SER A 269 -12.57 6.83 14.04
CA SER A 269 -11.32 6.09 14.12
C SER A 269 -10.62 6.24 15.47
N ARG A 270 -9.97 5.15 15.91
CA ARG A 270 -9.09 5.11 17.09
C ARG A 270 -7.76 4.47 16.71
N GLN A 271 -6.68 5.18 16.94
CA GLN A 271 -5.33 4.67 16.72
C GLN A 271 -4.97 3.60 17.77
N LEU A 272 -4.27 2.56 17.32
CA LEU A 272 -3.77 1.45 18.12
C LEU A 272 -2.24 1.43 18.02
N GLY A 273 -1.57 1.38 19.17
CA GLY A 273 -0.13 1.16 19.23
C GLY A 273 0.20 -0.33 19.30
N MET A 274 1.47 -0.68 19.17
CA MET A 274 1.98 -2.06 19.21
C MET A 274 1.47 -2.88 20.41
N ASN A 275 1.25 -2.25 21.56
CA ASN A 275 0.80 -2.94 22.78
C ASN A 275 -0.73 -3.12 22.87
N ASP A 276 -1.50 -2.54 21.94
CA ASP A 276 -2.95 -2.60 21.94
C ASP A 276 -3.49 -3.82 21.22
N PHE A 277 -2.66 -4.50 20.42
CA PHE A 277 -3.04 -5.66 19.62
C PHE A 277 -1.94 -6.70 19.54
N GLN A 278 -2.31 -7.90 19.07
CA GLN A 278 -1.39 -9.00 18.78
C GLN A 278 -1.75 -9.57 17.41
N LEU A 279 -0.72 -9.74 16.57
CA LEU A 279 -0.78 -10.45 15.29
C LEU A 279 0.24 -11.58 15.36
N GLU A 280 -0.23 -12.82 15.43
CA GLU A 280 0.62 -13.98 15.61
C GLU A 280 0.30 -15.05 14.58
N PRO A 281 1.27 -15.51 13.77
CA PRO A 281 1.06 -16.68 12.94
C PRO A 281 0.82 -17.89 13.81
N ILE A 282 -0.16 -18.73 13.46
CA ILE A 282 -0.56 -19.90 14.21
C ILE A 282 -0.54 -21.17 13.37
N GLY A 283 -0.28 -22.31 14.03
CA GLY A 283 -0.21 -23.60 13.34
C GLY A 283 1.07 -23.80 12.54
N SER A 284 1.08 -24.85 11.73
CA SER A 284 2.19 -25.21 10.82
C SER A 284 1.82 -25.05 9.35
N GLU A 285 0.67 -24.41 9.06
CA GLU A 285 0.18 -24.22 7.72
C GLU A 285 0.92 -23.05 7.06
N ASN A 286 1.96 -23.38 6.32
CA ASN A 286 2.77 -22.43 5.57
C ASN A 286 2.74 -22.79 4.10
N TRP A 287 2.91 -21.80 3.25
CA TRP A 287 3.15 -22.01 1.84
C TRP A 287 4.53 -21.48 1.46
N THR A 288 5.31 -22.31 0.78
CA THR A 288 6.62 -21.92 0.25
C THR A 288 6.48 -21.66 -1.25
N SER A 289 6.83 -20.45 -1.66
CA SER A 289 6.83 -20.07 -3.06
C SER A 289 7.80 -20.94 -3.87
N PRO A 290 7.37 -21.51 -4.98
CA PRO A 290 8.27 -22.20 -5.89
C PRO A 290 9.22 -21.22 -6.61
N GLU A 291 8.87 -19.95 -6.71
CA GLU A 291 9.59 -18.92 -7.44
C GLU A 291 10.64 -18.23 -6.56
N THR A 292 10.21 -17.61 -5.47
CA THR A 292 11.09 -16.83 -4.58
C THR A 292 11.74 -17.67 -3.48
N ARG A 293 11.17 -18.83 -3.13
CA ARG A 293 11.51 -19.65 -1.96
C ARG A 293 11.10 -19.03 -0.62
N ALA A 294 10.45 -17.91 -0.62
CA ALA A 294 9.84 -17.32 0.56
C ALA A 294 8.79 -18.26 1.16
N THR A 295 8.70 -18.30 2.48
CA THR A 295 7.71 -19.12 3.18
C THR A 295 6.78 -18.23 3.98
N TYR A 296 5.49 -18.27 3.64
CA TYR A 296 4.46 -17.41 4.19
C TYR A 296 3.54 -18.17 5.15
N PRO A 297 3.28 -17.67 6.35
CA PRO A 297 2.25 -18.23 7.24
C PRO A 297 0.85 -17.94 6.68
N LEU A 298 -0.03 -18.95 6.69
CA LEU A 298 -1.36 -18.86 6.09
C LEU A 298 -2.50 -18.69 7.11
N ARG A 299 -2.19 -18.80 8.40
CA ARG A 299 -3.13 -18.63 9.51
C ARG A 299 -2.58 -17.68 10.54
N TRP A 300 -3.42 -16.80 11.02
CA TRP A 300 -3.06 -15.78 11.98
C TRP A 300 -4.09 -15.67 13.10
N ASN A 301 -3.61 -15.45 14.31
CA ASN A 301 -4.42 -15.02 15.42
C ASN A 301 -4.34 -13.50 15.58
N ILE A 302 -5.49 -12.84 15.65
CA ILE A 302 -5.62 -11.39 15.72
C ILE A 302 -6.39 -11.05 16.98
N ARG A 303 -5.72 -10.39 17.94
CA ARG A 303 -6.33 -9.98 19.20
C ARG A 303 -6.23 -8.48 19.41
N VAL A 304 -7.35 -7.88 19.83
CA VAL A 304 -7.39 -6.50 20.34
C VAL A 304 -8.17 -6.52 21.65
N PRO A 305 -7.50 -6.77 22.80
CA PRO A 305 -8.17 -7.03 24.09
C PRO A 305 -9.11 -5.90 24.53
N SER A 306 -8.71 -4.65 24.31
CA SER A 306 -9.53 -3.46 24.67
C SER A 306 -10.83 -3.33 23.88
N LEU A 307 -10.97 -4.09 22.77
CA LEU A 307 -12.18 -4.15 21.94
C LEU A 307 -12.93 -5.50 22.08
N GLY A 308 -12.38 -6.43 22.87
CA GLY A 308 -12.91 -7.79 22.96
C GLY A 308 -12.79 -8.60 21.67
N ILE A 309 -11.87 -8.21 20.77
CA ILE A 309 -11.62 -8.89 19.49
C ILE A 309 -10.62 -10.04 19.71
N ASP A 310 -11.02 -11.25 19.30
CA ASP A 310 -10.20 -12.46 19.26
C ASP A 310 -10.62 -13.26 18.02
N LEU A 311 -9.87 -13.08 16.92
CA LEU A 311 -10.17 -13.59 15.60
C LEU A 311 -9.04 -14.48 15.09
N GLU A 312 -9.41 -15.41 14.23
CA GLU A 312 -8.51 -16.18 13.40
C GLU A 312 -8.71 -15.77 11.94
N ALA A 313 -7.62 -15.37 11.29
CA ALA A 313 -7.58 -15.06 9.87
C ALA A 313 -6.98 -16.23 9.09
N THR A 314 -7.65 -16.66 8.03
CA THR A 314 -7.19 -17.75 7.16
C THR A 314 -7.41 -17.41 5.69
N THR A 315 -6.52 -17.89 4.82
CA THR A 315 -6.72 -17.81 3.38
C THR A 315 -7.33 -19.12 2.84
N GLN A 316 -8.17 -18.99 1.82
CA GLN A 316 -8.68 -20.13 1.05
C GLN A 316 -7.79 -20.50 -0.13
N LEU A 317 -6.83 -19.65 -0.49
CA LEU A 317 -5.90 -19.84 -1.59
C LEU A 317 -4.48 -19.52 -1.11
N PRO A 318 -3.62 -20.52 -0.90
CA PRO A 318 -2.24 -20.31 -0.43
C PRO A 318 -1.34 -19.56 -1.43
N THR A 319 -1.56 -19.75 -2.73
CA THR A 319 -0.66 -19.34 -3.81
C THR A 319 -0.99 -17.92 -4.30
N GLN A 320 -0.86 -16.92 -3.43
CA GLN A 320 -1.19 -15.52 -3.75
C GLN A 320 0.04 -14.61 -3.69
N GLU A 321 1.19 -15.09 -4.12
CA GLU A 321 2.39 -14.27 -4.24
C GLU A 321 2.36 -13.46 -5.54
N VAL A 322 2.54 -12.16 -5.43
CA VAL A 322 2.81 -11.24 -6.53
C VAL A 322 4.32 -11.18 -6.69
N SER A 323 4.82 -11.82 -7.74
CA SER A 323 6.24 -11.77 -8.10
C SER A 323 6.45 -10.71 -9.19
N ASP A 324 7.33 -9.76 -8.91
CA ASP A 324 7.62 -8.66 -9.82
C ASP A 324 8.66 -9.08 -10.87
N TYR A 325 8.29 -9.01 -12.13
CA TYR A 325 9.19 -9.26 -13.27
C TYR A 325 10.21 -8.13 -13.45
N SER A 326 9.82 -6.89 -13.14
CA SER A 326 10.68 -5.71 -13.24
C SER A 326 11.71 -5.63 -12.11
N LYS A 327 11.44 -6.27 -10.97
CA LYS A 327 12.20 -6.20 -9.71
C LYS A 327 12.35 -4.76 -9.17
N ILE A 328 11.44 -3.87 -9.55
CA ILE A 328 11.37 -2.51 -9.03
C ILE A 328 10.66 -2.53 -7.67
N ILE A 329 9.55 -3.28 -7.60
CA ILE A 329 8.83 -3.56 -6.36
C ILE A 329 9.23 -4.98 -5.92
N PRO A 330 9.66 -5.22 -4.68
CA PRO A 330 9.94 -6.56 -4.16
C PRO A 330 8.70 -7.46 -4.20
N SER A 331 8.91 -8.76 -4.37
CA SER A 331 7.83 -9.74 -4.30
C SER A 331 7.16 -9.74 -2.92
N TYR A 332 5.85 -9.92 -2.88
CA TYR A 332 5.05 -9.97 -1.67
C TYR A 332 3.88 -10.96 -1.82
N TRP A 333 3.41 -11.48 -0.71
CA TRP A 333 2.18 -12.26 -0.71
C TRP A 333 1.00 -11.34 -0.45
N GLU A 334 -0.03 -11.41 -1.30
CA GLU A 334 -1.17 -10.51 -1.28
C GLU A 334 -2.45 -11.29 -1.46
N GLY A 335 -3.25 -11.43 -0.40
CA GLY A 335 -4.34 -12.37 -0.47
C GLY A 335 -5.59 -12.08 0.35
N ALA A 336 -6.70 -12.53 -0.24
CA ALA A 336 -8.00 -12.54 0.43
C ALA A 336 -8.01 -13.50 1.61
N ILE A 337 -8.50 -13.03 2.75
CA ILE A 337 -8.66 -13.78 3.98
C ILE A 337 -10.11 -13.76 4.49
N ILE A 338 -10.48 -14.80 5.21
CA ILE A 338 -11.72 -14.86 5.98
C ILE A 338 -11.41 -14.81 7.48
N LEU A 339 -12.32 -14.23 8.23
CA LEU A 339 -12.20 -14.04 9.67
C LEU A 339 -13.22 -14.94 10.39
N THR A 340 -12.73 -15.71 11.37
CA THR A 340 -13.56 -16.51 12.27
C THR A 340 -13.23 -16.18 13.71
N THR A 341 -14.07 -16.55 14.65
CA THR A 341 -13.67 -16.41 16.06
C THR A 341 -12.82 -17.62 16.48
N ALA A 342 -11.85 -17.41 17.35
CA ALA A 342 -10.98 -18.48 17.89
C ALA A 342 -11.78 -19.64 18.55
N LYS A 343 -13.06 -19.43 18.89
CA LYS A 343 -13.94 -20.41 19.55
C LYS A 343 -15.02 -20.99 18.63
N SER A 344 -15.12 -20.51 17.39
CA SER A 344 -16.20 -20.89 16.47
C SER A 344 -15.77 -20.67 15.04
N VAL A 345 -16.11 -21.61 14.16
CA VAL A 345 -15.89 -21.48 12.70
C VAL A 345 -16.88 -20.54 12.02
N ALA A 346 -17.74 -19.84 12.78
CA ALA A 346 -18.65 -18.85 12.20
C ALA A 346 -17.82 -17.67 11.63
N VAL A 347 -18.02 -17.36 10.37
CA VAL A 347 -17.40 -16.21 9.71
C VAL A 347 -17.82 -14.92 10.44
N ARG A 348 -16.88 -14.04 10.65
CA ARG A 348 -17.06 -12.74 11.33
C ARG A 348 -16.64 -11.56 10.47
N GLY A 349 -16.27 -11.84 9.23
CA GLY A 349 -15.85 -10.84 8.27
C GLY A 349 -14.87 -11.39 7.24
N SER A 350 -14.35 -10.51 6.46
CA SER A 350 -13.31 -10.79 5.47
C SER A 350 -12.27 -9.67 5.48
N GLY A 351 -11.17 -9.86 4.77
CA GLY A 351 -10.14 -8.86 4.68
C GLY A 351 -9.10 -9.21 3.63
N TYR A 352 -8.01 -8.49 3.69
CA TYR A 352 -6.80 -8.75 2.92
C TYR A 352 -5.59 -8.79 3.85
N LEU A 353 -4.63 -9.61 3.49
CA LEU A 353 -3.33 -9.76 4.16
C LEU A 353 -2.24 -9.52 3.12
N GLU A 354 -1.34 -8.59 3.42
CA GLU A 354 -0.11 -8.36 2.68
C GLU A 354 1.09 -8.73 3.55
N MET A 355 2.03 -9.51 3.00
CA MET A 355 3.26 -9.93 3.66
C MET A 355 4.46 -9.61 2.78
N THR A 356 5.28 -8.65 3.21
CA THR A 356 6.48 -8.20 2.47
C THR A 356 7.78 -8.63 3.14
N GLY A 357 8.88 -8.67 2.41
CA GLY A 357 10.20 -8.92 2.96
C GLY A 357 10.43 -10.35 3.47
N TYR A 358 9.77 -11.34 2.88
CA TYR A 358 9.94 -12.77 3.20
C TYR A 358 10.96 -13.46 2.31
N ASP A 359 11.14 -13.03 1.09
CA ASP A 359 12.20 -13.50 0.19
C ASP A 359 13.51 -12.77 0.45
N HIS A 360 13.49 -11.47 0.51
CA HIS A 360 14.58 -10.59 0.93
C HIS A 360 14.02 -9.32 1.55
N LYS A 361 14.89 -8.64 2.31
CA LYS A 361 14.56 -7.38 2.95
C LYS A 361 13.87 -6.42 1.98
N LEU A 362 12.78 -5.85 2.42
CA LEU A 362 12.13 -4.78 1.69
C LEU A 362 13.02 -3.53 1.67
N ASN A 363 13.55 -3.22 0.50
CA ASN A 363 14.32 -2.01 0.27
C ASN A 363 13.40 -0.95 -0.33
N MET A 364 12.90 -0.09 0.54
CA MET A 364 12.20 1.13 0.14
C MET A 364 13.18 2.30 0.20
N PRO A 365 13.11 3.27 -0.71
CA PRO A 365 14.00 4.43 -0.70
C PRO A 365 13.91 5.26 0.57
#